data_3e126d9df73594fd57942960040897d6
#
_entry.id   3e126d9df73594fd57942960040897d6
#
_cell.length_a   1.000
_cell.length_b   1.000
_cell.length_c   1.000
_cell.angle_alpha   90.00
_cell.angle_beta   90.00
_cell.angle_gamma   90.00
#
_symmetry.space_group_name_H-M   'P 1'
#
loop_
_entity.id
_entity.type
_entity.pdbx_description
1 polymer ?
#
loop_
_entity_poly.entity_id
_entity_poly.type
_entity_poly.pdbx_seq_one_letter_code
_entity_poly.pdbx_strand_id
1 'polypeptide(L)'
;MSGIAATRKVYRACGKDPSRYRPASEALIRRMLQGKELYQRDTLVDLVNLASIAYGYSIGGFDADKFEGDTLTLGVGKEGEPYEGIGRGMINIEGLPVYRDKMGGVGTPTSDHERTKMTLGTTHLVVLINGYDGDEQHVRENAEFILQLLSKYCKSSRGSYFIYQ
;
A
#
# COMPACT_ATOMS: atom_id res chain seq x y z
N MET A 1 1.74 12.63 -11.69
CA MET A 1 2.54 11.42 -11.43
C MET A 1 1.91 10.25 -12.13
N SER A 2 2.69 9.51 -12.92
CA SER A 2 2.25 8.36 -13.74
C SER A 2 1.58 7.27 -12.91
N GLY A 3 2.16 6.90 -11.77
CA GLY A 3 1.64 5.86 -10.90
C GLY A 3 0.21 6.11 -10.38
N ILE A 4 -0.10 7.38 -10.01
CA ILE A 4 -1.48 7.74 -9.61
C ILE A 4 -2.43 7.61 -10.79
N ALA A 5 -2.05 8.12 -11.97
CA ALA A 5 -2.89 8.03 -13.16
C ALA A 5 -3.15 6.58 -13.58
N ALA A 6 -2.11 5.73 -13.52
CA ALA A 6 -2.21 4.31 -13.81
C ALA A 6 -3.12 3.58 -12.81
N THR A 7 -2.96 3.81 -11.51
CA THR A 7 -3.82 3.23 -10.49
C THR A 7 -5.29 3.62 -10.69
N ARG A 8 -5.57 4.88 -11.01
CA ARG A 8 -6.93 5.34 -11.34
C ARG A 8 -7.49 4.67 -12.60
N LYS A 9 -6.63 4.39 -13.60
CA LYS A 9 -7.03 3.65 -14.82
C LYS A 9 -7.40 2.20 -14.47
N VAL A 10 -6.60 1.53 -13.65
CA VAL A 10 -6.89 0.17 -13.16
C VAL A 10 -8.21 0.13 -12.41
N TYR A 11 -8.47 1.07 -11.49
CA TYR A 11 -9.76 1.14 -10.78
C TYR A 11 -10.94 1.20 -11.74
N ARG A 12 -10.90 2.11 -12.75
CA ARG A 12 -11.97 2.21 -13.75
C ARG A 12 -12.14 0.92 -14.55
N ALA A 13 -11.04 0.27 -14.93
CA ALA A 13 -11.07 -1.01 -15.64
C ALA A 13 -11.72 -2.13 -14.82
N CYS A 14 -11.57 -2.07 -13.48
CA CYS A 14 -12.21 -3.01 -12.55
C CYS A 14 -13.62 -2.56 -12.10
N GLY A 15 -14.17 -1.48 -12.67
CA GLY A 15 -15.50 -0.98 -12.33
C GLY A 15 -15.59 -0.10 -11.08
N LYS A 16 -14.44 0.34 -10.52
CA LYS A 16 -14.40 1.19 -9.32
C LYS A 16 -14.21 2.66 -9.67
N ASP A 17 -14.98 3.53 -9.02
CA ASP A 17 -14.78 4.99 -9.16
C ASP A 17 -13.59 5.47 -8.30
N PRO A 18 -12.48 5.90 -8.93
CA PRO A 18 -11.30 6.36 -8.20
C PRO A 18 -11.47 7.72 -7.53
N SER A 19 -12.53 8.44 -7.79
CA SER A 19 -12.83 9.71 -7.12
C SER A 19 -13.43 9.44 -5.74
N ARG A 20 -14.22 8.39 -5.62
CA ARG A 20 -14.86 7.94 -4.38
C ARG A 20 -13.93 7.07 -3.54
N TYR A 21 -13.18 6.18 -4.20
CA TYR A 21 -12.19 5.28 -3.57
C TYR A 21 -10.79 5.67 -4.00
N ARG A 22 -10.29 6.79 -3.48
CA ARG A 22 -9.04 7.39 -3.92
C ARG A 22 -7.83 6.51 -3.56
N PRO A 23 -6.84 6.35 -4.47
CA PRO A 23 -5.56 5.75 -4.14
C PRO A 23 -4.88 6.46 -2.96
N ALA A 24 -4.22 5.71 -2.08
CA ALA A 24 -3.59 6.24 -0.87
C ALA A 24 -2.53 7.31 -1.19
N SER A 25 -1.68 7.08 -2.19
CA SER A 25 -0.68 8.06 -2.66
C SER A 25 -1.32 9.39 -3.07
N GLU A 26 -2.42 9.33 -3.84
CA GLU A 26 -3.15 10.54 -4.24
C GLU A 26 -3.74 11.26 -3.01
N ALA A 27 -4.28 10.51 -2.04
CA ALA A 27 -4.84 11.09 -0.84
C ALA A 27 -3.78 11.82 0.00
N LEU A 28 -2.60 11.23 0.15
CA LEU A 28 -1.47 11.83 0.88
C LEU A 28 -0.97 13.11 0.18
N ILE A 29 -0.74 13.06 -1.13
CA ILE A 29 -0.26 14.19 -1.91
C ILE A 29 -1.28 15.34 -1.90
N ARG A 30 -2.57 15.04 -2.08
CA ARG A 30 -3.61 16.07 -2.02
C ARG A 30 -3.70 16.74 -0.65
N ARG A 31 -3.52 15.97 0.43
CA ARG A 31 -3.47 16.51 1.78
C ARG A 31 -2.33 17.51 1.94
N MET A 32 -1.14 17.13 1.46
CA MET A 32 0.05 17.99 1.48
C MET A 32 -0.13 19.27 0.65
N LEU A 33 -0.69 19.16 -0.58
CA LEU A 33 -0.96 20.31 -1.45
C LEU A 33 -2.02 21.27 -0.88
N GLN A 34 -2.86 20.80 0.04
CA GLN A 34 -3.81 21.65 0.79
C GLN A 34 -3.18 22.32 2.02
N GLY A 35 -1.87 22.19 2.21
CA GLY A 35 -1.19 22.74 3.40
C GLY A 35 -1.55 22.03 4.71
N LYS A 36 -2.16 20.84 4.65
CA LYS A 36 -2.52 20.07 5.84
C LYS A 36 -1.33 19.19 6.24
N GLU A 37 -1.05 19.15 7.53
CA GLU A 37 -0.04 18.26 8.08
C GLU A 37 -0.34 16.78 7.76
N LEU A 38 0.71 16.02 7.45
CA LEU A 38 0.60 14.57 7.33
C LEU A 38 0.38 13.96 8.72
N TYR A 39 -0.38 12.87 8.77
CA TYR A 39 -0.53 12.14 10.01
C TYR A 39 0.81 11.52 10.41
N GLN A 40 1.27 11.83 11.59
CA GLN A 40 2.38 11.15 12.23
C GLN A 40 1.81 9.98 13.04
N ARG A 41 2.20 8.77 12.70
CA ARG A 41 1.71 7.55 13.36
C ARG A 41 2.82 6.84 14.12
N ASP A 42 3.71 6.24 13.40
CA ASP A 42 4.93 5.63 13.88
C ASP A 42 5.96 5.62 12.74
N THR A 43 7.20 5.33 13.07
CA THR A 43 8.31 5.44 12.11
C THR A 43 8.09 4.60 10.86
N LEU A 44 7.61 3.35 10.97
CA LEU A 44 7.41 2.48 9.80
C LEU A 44 6.33 3.05 8.86
N VAL A 45 5.19 3.43 9.40
CA VAL A 45 4.08 4.02 8.64
C VAL A 45 4.52 5.32 7.97
N ASP A 46 5.22 6.18 8.70
CA ASP A 46 5.66 7.48 8.19
C ASP A 46 6.69 7.33 7.06
N LEU A 47 7.61 6.36 7.14
CA LEU A 47 8.58 6.07 6.08
C LEU A 47 7.90 5.51 4.82
N VAL A 48 6.93 4.61 4.96
CA VAL A 48 6.13 4.08 3.84
C VAL A 48 5.33 5.20 3.17
N ASN A 49 4.70 6.08 3.96
CA ASN A 49 3.98 7.24 3.46
C ASN A 49 4.91 8.23 2.73
N LEU A 50 6.12 8.47 3.24
CA LEU A 50 7.12 9.30 2.60
C LEU A 50 7.51 8.75 1.22
N ALA A 51 7.78 7.45 1.12
CA ALA A 51 8.09 6.79 -0.14
C ALA A 51 6.91 6.87 -1.13
N SER A 52 5.68 6.68 -0.64
CA SER A 52 4.45 6.81 -1.44
C SER A 52 4.27 8.21 -2.03
N ILE A 53 4.57 9.25 -1.26
CA ILE A 53 4.51 10.64 -1.72
C ILE A 53 5.62 10.93 -2.73
N ALA A 54 6.85 10.50 -2.44
CA ALA A 54 8.02 10.79 -3.27
C ALA A 54 7.91 10.19 -4.68
N TYR A 55 7.39 8.97 -4.78
CA TYR A 55 7.32 8.21 -6.03
C TYR A 55 5.93 8.16 -6.67
N GLY A 56 4.87 8.51 -5.94
CA GLY A 56 3.50 8.55 -6.46
C GLY A 56 2.82 7.19 -6.59
N TYR A 57 3.39 6.14 -6.01
CA TYR A 57 2.75 4.83 -5.91
C TYR A 57 2.01 4.66 -4.59
N SER A 58 0.84 4.03 -4.63
CA SER A 58 0.19 3.55 -3.41
C SER A 58 0.97 2.35 -2.88
N ILE A 59 1.36 2.42 -1.62
CA ILE A 59 2.21 1.42 -0.98
C ILE A 59 1.50 0.89 0.25
N GLY A 60 1.34 -0.44 0.33
CA GLY A 60 0.88 -1.14 1.52
C GLY A 60 2.06 -1.58 2.39
N GLY A 61 1.92 -1.45 3.70
CA GLY A 61 2.91 -1.93 4.65
C GLY A 61 2.26 -2.82 5.71
N PHE A 62 2.83 -4.02 5.89
CA PHE A 62 2.20 -5.09 6.65
C PHE A 62 3.17 -5.71 7.65
N ASP A 63 2.64 -6.12 8.78
CA ASP A 63 3.30 -7.03 9.70
C ASP A 63 3.22 -8.46 9.15
N ALA A 64 4.35 -8.98 8.65
CA ALA A 64 4.40 -10.29 8.01
C ALA A 64 4.01 -11.43 8.96
N ASP A 65 4.24 -11.27 10.26
CA ASP A 65 3.89 -12.28 11.27
C ASP A 65 2.37 -12.45 11.45
N LYS A 66 1.58 -11.54 10.88
CA LYS A 66 0.11 -11.57 10.90
C LYS A 66 -0.53 -12.14 9.65
N PHE A 67 0.27 -12.51 8.64
CA PHE A 67 -0.25 -13.20 7.48
C PHE A 67 -0.60 -14.64 7.83
N GLU A 68 -1.69 -15.11 7.24
CA GLU A 68 -2.11 -16.50 7.31
C GLU A 68 -1.72 -17.24 6.02
N GLY A 69 -0.94 -18.32 6.18
CA GLY A 69 -0.37 -19.08 5.07
C GLY A 69 0.94 -18.48 4.57
N ASP A 70 1.40 -18.95 3.43
CA ASP A 70 2.72 -18.67 2.83
C ASP A 70 2.64 -17.96 1.48
N THR A 71 1.45 -17.61 1.04
CA THR A 71 1.19 -17.08 -0.30
C THR A 71 0.30 -15.84 -0.23
N LEU A 72 0.70 -14.78 -0.94
CA LEU A 72 -0.15 -13.64 -1.23
C LEU A 72 -0.60 -13.69 -2.69
N THR A 73 -1.89 -13.49 -2.93
CA THR A 73 -2.46 -13.41 -4.28
C THR A 73 -3.01 -12.02 -4.55
N LEU A 74 -2.75 -11.49 -5.74
CA LEU A 74 -3.38 -10.27 -6.23
C LEU A 74 -4.60 -10.62 -7.08
N GLY A 75 -5.72 -9.98 -6.80
CA GLY A 75 -6.95 -10.14 -7.57
C GLY A 75 -7.82 -8.89 -7.50
N VAL A 76 -9.10 -9.04 -7.86
CA VAL A 76 -10.09 -7.96 -7.77
C VAL A 76 -11.06 -8.26 -6.65
N GLY A 77 -11.40 -7.25 -5.84
CA GLY A 77 -12.38 -7.35 -4.77
C GLY A 77 -13.76 -7.74 -5.27
N LYS A 78 -14.44 -8.59 -4.54
CA LYS A 78 -15.78 -9.12 -4.88
C LYS A 78 -16.87 -8.35 -4.13
N GLU A 79 -18.09 -8.43 -4.66
CA GLU A 79 -19.28 -7.93 -3.95
C GLU A 79 -19.42 -8.61 -2.59
N GLY A 80 -19.67 -7.81 -1.55
CA GLY A 80 -19.86 -8.32 -0.18
C GLY A 80 -18.63 -8.91 0.48
N GLU A 81 -17.45 -8.83 -0.15
CA GLU A 81 -16.21 -9.33 0.45
C GLU A 81 -15.88 -8.56 1.72
N PRO A 82 -15.73 -9.26 2.89
CA PRO A 82 -15.47 -8.59 4.16
C PRO A 82 -14.09 -7.91 4.16
N TYR A 83 -14.05 -6.63 4.50
CA TYR A 83 -12.79 -5.91 4.59
C TYR A 83 -12.88 -4.75 5.58
N GLU A 84 -12.09 -4.82 6.64
CA GLU A 84 -11.98 -3.76 7.63
C GLU A 84 -10.74 -2.91 7.35
N GLY A 85 -10.93 -1.70 6.82
CA GLY A 85 -9.84 -0.77 6.55
C GLY A 85 -9.31 -0.11 7.83
N ILE A 86 -8.00 0.12 7.91
CA ILE A 86 -7.35 0.75 9.07
C ILE A 86 -7.98 2.12 9.35
N GLY A 87 -8.60 2.26 10.54
CA GLY A 87 -9.24 3.49 10.98
C GLY A 87 -10.48 3.91 10.18
N ARG A 88 -11.03 3.01 9.37
CA ARG A 88 -12.20 3.28 8.50
C ARG A 88 -13.41 2.37 8.79
N GLY A 89 -13.20 1.29 9.55
CA GLY A 89 -14.19 0.23 9.70
C GLY A 89 -14.41 -0.56 8.42
N MET A 90 -15.59 -1.14 8.25
CA MET A 90 -15.92 -1.94 7.07
C MET A 90 -16.02 -1.07 5.82
N ILE A 91 -15.29 -1.43 4.79
CA ILE A 91 -15.29 -0.75 3.48
C ILE A 91 -15.63 -1.71 2.35
N ASN A 92 -16.28 -1.19 1.31
CA ASN A 92 -16.59 -1.97 0.10
C ASN A 92 -15.37 -1.99 -0.83
N ILE A 93 -14.71 -3.16 -0.92
CA ILE A 93 -13.55 -3.37 -1.79
C ILE A 93 -13.90 -3.93 -3.17
N GLU A 94 -15.18 -4.16 -3.48
CA GLU A 94 -15.62 -4.59 -4.81
C GLU A 94 -14.99 -3.72 -5.91
N GLY A 95 -14.36 -4.34 -6.90
CA GLY A 95 -13.69 -3.66 -8.00
C GLY A 95 -12.37 -2.98 -7.64
N LEU A 96 -11.83 -3.14 -6.43
CA LEU A 96 -10.46 -2.72 -6.12
C LEU A 96 -9.47 -3.86 -6.35
N PRO A 97 -8.25 -3.59 -6.83
CA PRO A 97 -7.15 -4.53 -6.68
C PRO A 97 -6.98 -4.88 -5.20
N VAL A 98 -6.89 -6.16 -4.87
CA VAL A 98 -6.76 -6.62 -3.49
C VAL A 98 -5.75 -7.74 -3.38
N TYR A 99 -4.83 -7.60 -2.43
CA TYR A 99 -3.94 -8.67 -2.00
C TYR A 99 -4.65 -9.51 -0.94
N ARG A 100 -4.54 -10.83 -1.07
CA ARG A 100 -5.15 -11.80 -0.14
C ARG A 100 -4.11 -12.78 0.34
N ASP A 101 -4.16 -13.08 1.62
CA ASP A 101 -3.57 -14.27 2.20
C ASP A 101 -4.63 -15.40 2.29
N LYS A 102 -4.33 -16.47 3.00
CA LYS A 102 -5.26 -17.61 3.19
C LYS A 102 -6.57 -17.21 3.86
N MET A 103 -6.59 -16.17 4.68
CA MET A 103 -7.76 -15.73 5.44
C MET A 103 -8.64 -14.76 4.66
N GLY A 104 -8.06 -13.98 3.73
CA GLY A 104 -8.79 -12.99 2.94
C GLY A 104 -7.97 -11.74 2.62
N GLY A 105 -8.66 -10.64 2.31
CA GLY A 105 -8.01 -9.38 1.95
C GLY A 105 -7.08 -8.86 3.04
N VAL A 106 -5.89 -8.41 2.63
CA VAL A 106 -4.89 -7.78 3.52
C VAL A 106 -4.59 -6.34 3.12
N GLY A 107 -4.64 -6.01 1.84
CA GLY A 107 -4.32 -4.67 1.34
C GLY A 107 -4.96 -4.35 0.00
N THR A 108 -5.27 -3.07 -0.20
CA THR A 108 -5.69 -2.48 -1.47
C THR A 108 -4.90 -1.18 -1.68
N PRO A 109 -4.81 -0.64 -2.92
CA PRO A 109 -4.14 0.64 -3.11
C PRO A 109 -4.87 1.84 -2.45
N THR A 110 -6.06 1.62 -1.88
CA THR A 110 -6.81 2.64 -1.13
C THR A 110 -6.58 2.57 0.38
N SER A 111 -6.51 1.35 0.96
CA SER A 111 -6.37 1.13 2.40
C SER A 111 -5.93 -0.30 2.69
N ASP A 112 -5.07 -0.47 3.68
CA ASP A 112 -4.69 -1.77 4.21
C ASP A 112 -5.71 -2.27 5.24
N HIS A 113 -5.73 -3.57 5.48
CA HIS A 113 -6.64 -4.22 6.41
C HIS A 113 -6.15 -4.09 7.86
N GLU A 114 -7.06 -3.86 8.79
CA GLU A 114 -6.78 -3.71 10.23
C GLU A 114 -6.00 -4.90 10.82
N ARG A 115 -6.30 -6.13 10.36
CA ARG A 115 -5.71 -7.37 10.88
C ARG A 115 -4.19 -7.45 10.69
N THR A 116 -3.69 -7.02 9.55
CA THR A 116 -2.28 -7.16 9.16
C THR A 116 -1.48 -5.86 9.29
N LYS A 117 -2.05 -4.86 9.95
CA LYS A 117 -1.40 -3.55 10.10
C LYS A 117 -0.08 -3.63 10.86
N MET A 118 0.84 -2.77 10.46
CA MET A 118 2.06 -2.49 11.20
C MET A 118 1.74 -1.91 12.58
N THR A 119 2.56 -2.25 13.57
CA THR A 119 2.51 -1.73 14.94
C THR A 119 3.92 -1.44 15.43
N LEU A 120 4.06 -0.83 16.59
CA LEU A 120 5.37 -0.62 17.24
C LEU A 120 6.12 -1.94 17.54
N GLY A 121 5.40 -3.07 17.58
CA GLY A 121 5.98 -4.39 17.79
C GLY A 121 6.34 -5.13 16.50
N THR A 122 6.11 -4.55 15.32
CA THR A 122 6.42 -5.19 14.03
C THR A 122 7.93 -5.33 13.84
N THR A 123 8.38 -6.57 13.67
CA THR A 123 9.79 -6.91 13.41
C THR A 123 10.04 -7.48 12.02
N HIS A 124 9.02 -8.04 11.39
CA HIS A 124 9.06 -8.53 10.01
C HIS A 124 8.09 -7.72 9.15
N LEU A 125 8.65 -6.86 8.31
CA LEU A 125 7.89 -5.94 7.46
C LEU A 125 7.81 -6.47 6.03
N VAL A 126 6.60 -6.54 5.49
CA VAL A 126 6.36 -6.69 4.04
C VAL A 126 5.80 -5.37 3.51
N VAL A 127 6.37 -4.89 2.41
CA VAL A 127 5.92 -3.68 1.70
C VAL A 127 5.53 -4.05 0.28
N LEU A 128 4.35 -3.65 -0.15
CA LEU A 128 3.83 -3.89 -1.49
C LEU A 128 3.67 -2.56 -2.23
N ILE A 129 4.45 -2.37 -3.30
CA ILE A 129 4.40 -1.19 -4.17
C ILE A 129 3.47 -1.47 -5.34
N ASN A 130 2.44 -0.66 -5.53
CA ASN A 130 1.46 -0.80 -6.60
C ASN A 130 1.89 -0.01 -7.85
N GLY A 131 2.80 -0.59 -8.66
CA GLY A 131 3.31 -0.01 -9.89
C GLY A 131 2.53 -0.49 -11.11
N TYR A 132 1.48 0.23 -11.49
CA TYR A 132 0.61 -0.14 -12.63
C TYR A 132 0.93 0.64 -13.92
N ASP A 133 1.96 1.47 -13.93
CA ASP A 133 2.32 2.32 -15.08
C ASP A 133 3.34 1.67 -16.04
N GLY A 134 3.85 0.48 -15.68
CA GLY A 134 4.84 -0.24 -16.48
C GLY A 134 6.26 0.32 -16.37
N ASP A 135 6.49 1.29 -15.50
CA ASP A 135 7.82 1.86 -15.26
C ASP A 135 8.56 1.04 -14.18
N GLU A 136 9.12 -0.09 -14.60
CA GLU A 136 9.86 -0.99 -13.70
C GLU A 136 11.03 -0.27 -13.02
N GLN A 137 11.75 0.60 -13.74
CA GLN A 137 12.88 1.31 -13.19
C GLN A 137 12.47 2.22 -12.03
N HIS A 138 11.38 2.95 -12.19
CA HIS A 138 10.84 3.83 -11.15
C HIS A 138 10.33 3.05 -9.92
N VAL A 139 9.77 1.85 -10.14
CA VAL A 139 9.40 0.94 -9.04
C VAL A 139 10.63 0.43 -8.30
N ARG A 140 11.71 0.07 -9.00
CA ARG A 140 12.98 -0.33 -8.38
C ARG A 140 13.59 0.77 -7.54
N GLU A 141 13.65 1.98 -8.07
CA GLU A 141 14.15 3.15 -7.34
C GLU A 141 13.34 3.40 -6.06
N ASN A 142 12.02 3.25 -6.13
CA ASN A 142 11.17 3.35 -4.94
C ASN A 142 11.47 2.24 -3.91
N ALA A 143 11.65 0.99 -4.35
CA ALA A 143 12.00 -0.11 -3.45
C ALA A 143 13.35 0.13 -2.76
N GLU A 144 14.36 0.55 -3.52
CA GLU A 144 15.67 0.90 -2.99
C GLU A 144 15.62 2.07 -2.00
N PHE A 145 14.82 3.09 -2.31
CA PHE A 145 14.58 4.21 -1.40
C PHE A 145 13.97 3.75 -0.07
N ILE A 146 12.97 2.86 -0.10
CA ILE A 146 12.38 2.27 1.11
C ILE A 146 13.45 1.51 1.92
N LEU A 147 14.26 0.68 1.28
CA LEU A 147 15.34 -0.05 1.96
C LEU A 147 16.35 0.90 2.62
N GLN A 148 16.71 1.99 1.95
CA GLN A 148 17.59 3.03 2.52
C GLN A 148 16.97 3.70 3.74
N LEU A 149 15.68 4.06 3.67
CA LEU A 149 14.95 4.66 4.79
C LEU A 149 14.90 3.70 5.99
N LEU A 150 14.55 2.44 5.76
CA LEU A 150 14.49 1.42 6.81
C LEU A 150 15.86 1.16 7.44
N SER A 151 16.92 1.10 6.64
CA SER A 151 18.29 0.97 7.15
C SER A 151 18.68 2.15 8.03
N LYS A 152 18.39 3.37 7.57
CA LYS A 152 18.79 4.60 8.27
C LYS A 152 18.02 4.85 9.56
N TYR A 153 16.71 4.61 9.55
CA TYR A 153 15.82 5.03 10.65
C TYR A 153 15.33 3.88 11.53
N CYS A 154 15.29 2.65 11.00
CA CYS A 154 14.81 1.47 11.71
C CYS A 154 15.92 0.44 11.99
N LYS A 155 17.18 0.74 11.65
CA LYS A 155 18.34 -0.18 11.82
C LYS A 155 18.13 -1.52 11.10
N SER A 156 17.34 -1.54 10.03
CA SER A 156 17.17 -2.74 9.21
C SER A 156 18.47 -3.07 8.50
N SER A 157 18.98 -4.27 8.72
CA SER A 157 20.25 -4.74 8.09
C SER A 157 20.02 -5.76 6.99
N ARG A 158 18.79 -6.24 6.81
CA ARG A 158 18.44 -7.31 5.88
C ARG A 158 17.12 -6.95 5.21
N GLY A 159 17.20 -6.43 4.02
CA GLY A 159 16.03 -6.19 3.17
C GLY A 159 16.34 -6.58 1.74
N SER A 160 15.37 -7.11 1.05
CA SER A 160 15.43 -7.41 -0.39
C SER A 160 14.10 -7.09 -1.02
N TYR A 161 14.06 -6.94 -2.33
CA TYR A 161 12.81 -6.76 -3.07
C TYR A 161 12.77 -7.64 -4.30
N PHE A 162 11.56 -7.93 -4.76
CA PHE A 162 11.27 -8.68 -5.97
C PHE A 162 10.28 -7.88 -6.81
N ILE A 163 10.40 -7.98 -8.13
CA ILE A 163 9.45 -7.40 -9.09
C ILE A 163 8.64 -8.54 -9.70
N TYR A 164 7.33 -8.38 -9.68
CA TYR A 164 6.36 -9.28 -10.32
C TYR A 164 5.66 -8.51 -11.44
N GLN A 165 5.51 -9.14 -12.60
CA GLN A 165 4.84 -8.59 -13.79
C GLN A 165 3.69 -9.49 -14.19
#